data_b8d86b3017d58834d8553ebcab4439e4
#
_entry.id   b8d86b3017d58834d8553ebcab4439e4
#
_cell.length_a   1.000
_cell.length_b   1.000
_cell.length_c   1.000
_cell.angle_alpha   90.00
_cell.angle_beta   90.00
_cell.angle_gamma   90.00
#
_symmetry.space_group_name_H-M   'P 1'
#
loop_
_entity.id
_entity.type
_entity.pdbx_description
1 polymer ?
#
loop_
_entity_poly.entity_id
_entity_poly.type
_entity_poly.pdbx_seq_one_letter_code
_entity_poly.pdbx_strand_id
1 'polypeptide(L)'
;MKTRLATLTAILATAALALTACAGSSGSTAPSQTTTPDASSTRTITDHAGNEVVLPTTITRVAIDQIPIESTYLAYFDGKAPYLVGMSAARVKAMSQTIAAEMAPEMMQVDTSYYDKGELNAEALLNLDVDVVFYNAFNKEHGEMFRKAGIPAVGFTTMGNPSETYTEWMELLEDVFNEDGHMADKIALGKDLVAEARARTAKVPEDQRVSTMVLMGAADGQLAVAGGKDGWFTNEWADSLNYTNVSRDTDTSHTPVTFEQVLTWDPQVLLVTGKGMSNMTANSVLTNSVQGVDFSTLSSVKSGRVYSTGLGMWNWFTPNPDAPIVANWIGASLYPEQFSDVDLV
;
A
#
# COMPACT_ATOMS: atom_id res chain seq x y z
N MET A 1 -21.03 -41.66 36.75
CA MET A 1 -22.41 -41.89 37.30
C MET A 1 -23.38 -41.03 36.49
N LYS A 2 -24.22 -41.75 35.77
CA LYS A 2 -25.66 -41.50 35.50
C LYS A 2 -25.99 -40.22 34.71
N THR A 3 -26.22 -40.31 33.37
CA THR A 3 -27.44 -40.73 32.63
C THR A 3 -28.66 -39.84 32.85
N ARG A 4 -29.20 -39.27 31.79
CA ARG A 4 -30.36 -39.58 30.91
C ARG A 4 -30.78 -38.33 30.18
N LEU A 5 -30.90 -38.22 28.87
CA LEU A 5 -31.85 -38.83 27.89
C LEU A 5 -33.33 -38.51 28.12
N ALA A 6 -33.95 -37.84 27.17
CA ALA A 6 -35.31 -38.08 26.60
C ALA A 6 -35.71 -36.83 25.76
N THR A 7 -35.86 -36.92 24.48
CA THR A 7 -36.78 -37.55 23.47
C THR A 7 -38.08 -36.80 23.25
N LEU A 8 -38.28 -36.44 21.96
CA LEU A 8 -39.51 -36.54 21.12
C LEU A 8 -40.68 -35.59 21.44
N THR A 9 -41.31 -34.95 20.48
CA THR A 9 -42.17 -35.52 19.45
C THR A 9 -42.57 -34.45 18.38
N ALA A 10 -42.69 -34.91 17.16
CA ALA A 10 -43.24 -34.26 15.97
C ALA A 10 -44.79 -34.23 15.99
N ILE A 11 -45.41 -33.31 15.25
CA ILE A 11 -46.72 -33.53 14.59
C ILE A 11 -46.81 -32.74 13.29
N LEU A 12 -47.13 -33.46 12.23
CA LEU A 12 -47.57 -33.05 10.89
C LEU A 12 -48.94 -32.37 10.92
N ALA A 13 -49.21 -31.50 9.96
CA ALA A 13 -50.50 -31.41 9.31
C ALA A 13 -50.40 -30.77 7.92
N THR A 14 -50.78 -31.56 6.95
CA THR A 14 -50.97 -31.29 5.53
C THR A 14 -52.27 -30.54 5.24
N ALA A 15 -52.27 -29.68 4.19
CA ALA A 15 -53.44 -29.53 3.34
C ALA A 15 -53.05 -29.03 1.94
N ALA A 16 -53.23 -29.88 0.96
CA ALA A 16 -53.19 -29.59 -0.47
C ALA A 16 -54.56 -29.13 -0.93
N LEU A 17 -54.59 -28.21 -1.86
CA LEU A 17 -55.74 -28.01 -2.77
C LEU A 17 -55.21 -27.55 -4.14
N ALA A 18 -55.33 -28.47 -5.09
CA ALA A 18 -55.15 -28.22 -6.51
C ALA A 18 -56.48 -27.69 -7.13
N LEU A 19 -56.35 -26.77 -8.05
CA LEU A 19 -57.39 -26.53 -9.05
C LEU A 19 -56.74 -26.19 -10.39
N THR A 20 -56.92 -27.12 -11.31
CA THR A 20 -56.63 -27.06 -12.72
C THR A 20 -57.67 -26.21 -13.46
N ALA A 21 -57.23 -25.41 -14.41
CA ALA A 21 -58.07 -25.03 -15.56
C ALA A 21 -57.15 -24.71 -16.76
N CYS A 22 -57.53 -25.26 -17.90
CA CYS A 22 -56.83 -25.32 -19.18
C CYS A 22 -56.96 -24.10 -20.06
N ALA A 23 -55.96 -23.97 -20.91
CA ALA A 23 -56.01 -23.67 -22.35
C ALA A 23 -56.25 -22.19 -22.80
N GLY A 24 -55.28 -21.71 -23.56
CA GLY A 24 -55.34 -20.52 -24.41
C GLY A 24 -53.98 -20.16 -24.94
N SER A 25 -53.57 -20.75 -26.08
CA SER A 25 -52.37 -20.37 -26.82
C SER A 25 -52.50 -19.01 -27.46
N SER A 26 -51.63 -18.08 -27.16
CA SER A 26 -51.18 -17.03 -28.08
C SER A 26 -49.83 -16.52 -27.66
N GLY A 27 -48.88 -16.61 -28.61
CA GLY A 27 -47.50 -16.19 -28.40
C GLY A 27 -47.39 -14.71 -28.02
N SER A 28 -46.70 -14.48 -26.91
CA SER A 28 -46.19 -13.20 -26.56
C SER A 28 -44.73 -13.37 -26.16
N THR A 29 -43.87 -12.86 -27.00
CA THR A 29 -42.42 -12.66 -26.70
C THR A 29 -42.32 -11.88 -25.42
N ALA A 30 -41.91 -12.53 -24.34
CA ALA A 30 -41.53 -11.85 -23.11
C ALA A 30 -40.31 -10.97 -23.39
N PRO A 31 -40.32 -9.68 -23.03
CA PRO A 31 -39.09 -8.90 -23.05
C PRO A 31 -38.13 -9.51 -22.03
N SER A 32 -36.89 -9.82 -22.47
CA SER A 32 -35.78 -10.07 -21.57
C SER A 32 -35.73 -8.92 -20.58
N GLN A 33 -36.03 -9.19 -19.33
CA GLN A 33 -35.73 -8.28 -18.25
C GLN A 33 -34.23 -8.22 -18.14
N THR A 34 -33.66 -7.17 -18.70
CA THR A 34 -32.34 -6.70 -18.31
C THR A 34 -32.49 -6.32 -16.83
N THR A 35 -32.01 -7.17 -15.94
CA THR A 35 -31.89 -6.82 -14.52
C THR A 35 -30.88 -5.68 -14.44
N THR A 36 -31.39 -4.46 -14.35
CA THR A 36 -30.59 -3.34 -13.87
C THR A 36 -30.07 -3.76 -12.49
N PRO A 37 -28.76 -3.65 -12.19
CA PRO A 37 -28.27 -3.94 -10.85
C PRO A 37 -29.07 -3.09 -9.86
N ASP A 38 -29.59 -3.75 -8.81
CA ASP A 38 -30.31 -3.06 -7.75
C ASP A 38 -29.30 -2.16 -7.02
N ALA A 39 -29.39 -0.85 -7.22
CA ALA A 39 -28.51 0.16 -6.63
C ALA A 39 -28.60 0.23 -5.10
N SER A 40 -29.42 -0.61 -4.48
CA SER A 40 -29.66 -0.70 -3.04
C SER A 40 -28.97 -1.89 -2.36
N SER A 41 -28.30 -2.78 -3.10
CA SER A 41 -27.63 -3.94 -2.50
C SER A 41 -26.29 -3.52 -1.87
N THR A 42 -26.08 -3.93 -0.64
CA THR A 42 -24.84 -3.70 0.11
C THR A 42 -24.20 -5.02 0.52
N ARG A 43 -22.93 -4.99 0.83
CA ARG A 43 -22.16 -6.10 1.39
C ARG A 43 -21.24 -5.59 2.50
N THR A 44 -20.78 -6.47 3.35
CA THR A 44 -19.86 -6.13 4.45
C THR A 44 -18.53 -6.80 4.22
N ILE A 45 -17.44 -6.04 4.42
CA ILE A 45 -16.06 -6.53 4.44
C ILE A 45 -15.43 -6.21 5.79
N THR A 46 -14.29 -6.83 6.10
CA THR A 46 -13.47 -6.48 7.26
C THR A 46 -12.19 -5.79 6.78
N ASP A 47 -11.90 -4.59 7.28
CA ASP A 47 -10.68 -3.85 6.93
C ASP A 47 -9.47 -4.27 7.80
N HIS A 48 -8.28 -3.75 7.50
CA HIS A 48 -7.07 -4.07 8.27
C HIS A 48 -7.03 -3.45 9.67
N ALA A 49 -7.96 -2.56 10.01
CA ALA A 49 -8.16 -2.08 11.38
C ALA A 49 -9.11 -2.98 12.19
N GLY A 50 -9.68 -4.03 11.55
CA GLY A 50 -10.65 -4.94 12.13
C GLY A 50 -12.08 -4.39 12.19
N ASN A 51 -12.38 -3.34 11.42
CA ASN A 51 -13.73 -2.80 11.34
C ASN A 51 -14.55 -3.55 10.30
N GLU A 52 -15.83 -3.80 10.61
CA GLU A 52 -16.82 -4.19 9.61
C GLU A 52 -17.26 -2.94 8.84
N VAL A 53 -17.06 -2.95 7.52
CA VAL A 53 -17.40 -1.83 6.63
C VAL A 53 -18.49 -2.26 5.68
N VAL A 54 -19.60 -1.55 5.69
CA VAL A 54 -20.72 -1.77 4.77
C VAL A 54 -20.48 -0.96 3.51
N LEU A 55 -20.36 -1.63 2.37
CA LEU A 55 -20.10 -1.04 1.05
C LEU A 55 -21.27 -1.32 0.10
N PRO A 56 -21.51 -0.46 -0.90
CA PRO A 56 -22.32 -0.81 -2.06
C PRO A 56 -21.75 -2.05 -2.76
N THR A 57 -22.58 -2.87 -3.37
CA THR A 57 -22.11 -4.02 -4.18
C THR A 57 -21.30 -3.59 -5.40
N THR A 58 -21.52 -2.38 -5.90
CA THR A 58 -20.75 -1.79 -7.00
C THR A 58 -20.11 -0.50 -6.53
N ILE A 59 -18.78 -0.43 -6.63
CA ILE A 59 -17.98 0.76 -6.29
C ILE A 59 -17.69 1.55 -7.56
N THR A 60 -18.02 2.82 -7.57
CA THR A 60 -17.85 3.73 -8.71
C THR A 60 -17.21 5.07 -8.33
N ARG A 61 -17.09 5.35 -7.04
CA ARG A 61 -16.55 6.62 -6.52
C ARG A 61 -15.67 6.37 -5.30
N VAL A 62 -14.36 6.47 -5.52
CA VAL A 62 -13.31 6.21 -4.51
C VAL A 62 -12.60 7.51 -4.17
N ALA A 63 -12.36 7.77 -2.90
CA ALA A 63 -11.40 8.77 -2.47
C ALA A 63 -10.24 8.09 -1.72
N ILE A 64 -9.05 8.66 -1.83
CA ILE A 64 -7.86 8.22 -1.10
C ILE A 64 -7.43 9.33 -0.14
N ASP A 65 -7.42 9.00 1.15
CA ASP A 65 -6.88 9.86 2.20
C ASP A 65 -5.34 9.86 2.18
N GLN A 66 -4.67 10.10 3.27
CA GLN A 66 -3.20 10.20 3.40
C GLN A 66 -2.47 8.85 3.42
N ILE A 67 -2.87 7.90 2.59
CA ILE A 67 -2.23 6.60 2.49
C ILE A 67 -1.54 6.40 1.12
N PRO A 68 -0.32 5.83 1.07
CA PRO A 68 0.44 5.65 -0.18
C PRO A 68 -0.02 4.42 -0.98
N ILE A 69 -1.32 4.30 -1.28
CA ILE A 69 -1.91 3.15 -1.98
C ILE A 69 -2.02 3.33 -3.50
N GLU A 70 -1.69 4.50 -4.03
CA GLU A 70 -1.97 4.86 -5.43
C GLU A 70 -1.30 3.91 -6.43
N SER A 71 -0.06 3.49 -6.16
CA SER A 71 0.65 2.54 -7.03
C SER A 71 -0.01 1.16 -7.02
N THR A 72 -0.50 0.70 -5.86
CA THR A 72 -1.26 -0.55 -5.75
C THR A 72 -2.61 -0.45 -6.45
N TYR A 73 -3.28 0.69 -6.33
CA TYR A 73 -4.53 0.97 -7.05
C TYR A 73 -4.32 0.91 -8.57
N LEU A 74 -3.25 1.54 -9.08
CA LEU A 74 -2.88 1.47 -10.50
C LEU A 74 -2.56 0.04 -10.96
N ALA A 75 -1.83 -0.73 -10.16
CA ALA A 75 -1.52 -2.13 -10.48
C ALA A 75 -2.76 -3.02 -10.49
N TYR A 76 -3.72 -2.75 -9.63
CA TYR A 76 -5.01 -3.43 -9.57
C TYR A 76 -5.82 -3.22 -10.87
N PHE A 77 -5.81 -2.00 -11.40
CA PHE A 77 -6.54 -1.60 -12.60
C PHE A 77 -5.66 -1.49 -13.87
N ASP A 78 -4.60 -2.29 -13.98
CA ASP A 78 -3.72 -2.36 -15.15
C ASP A 78 -3.20 -0.98 -15.64
N GLY A 79 -2.77 -0.16 -14.69
CA GLY A 79 -2.18 1.17 -14.95
C GLY A 79 -3.19 2.30 -15.13
N LYS A 80 -4.46 2.08 -14.77
CA LYS A 80 -5.53 3.08 -14.81
C LYS A 80 -6.02 3.41 -13.41
N ALA A 81 -6.78 4.48 -13.28
CA ALA A 81 -7.41 4.86 -12.03
C ALA A 81 -8.92 5.10 -12.21
N PRO A 82 -9.70 4.08 -12.65
CA PRO A 82 -11.14 4.22 -12.74
C PRO A 82 -11.70 4.52 -11.35
N TYR A 83 -12.86 5.17 -11.29
CA TYR A 83 -13.60 5.46 -10.06
C TYR A 83 -12.90 6.41 -9.06
N LEU A 84 -11.62 6.75 -9.24
CA LEU A 84 -10.92 7.67 -8.35
C LEU A 84 -11.43 9.10 -8.55
N VAL A 85 -12.08 9.65 -7.52
CA VAL A 85 -12.69 10.99 -7.58
C VAL A 85 -11.99 11.99 -6.65
N GLY A 86 -11.22 11.52 -5.67
CA GLY A 86 -10.57 12.40 -4.71
C GLY A 86 -9.22 11.89 -4.20
N MET A 87 -8.24 12.80 -4.07
CA MET A 87 -6.96 12.60 -3.37
C MET A 87 -6.55 13.90 -2.68
N SER A 88 -5.66 13.82 -1.68
CA SER A 88 -5.09 15.07 -1.12
C SER A 88 -4.20 15.78 -2.14
N ALA A 89 -4.17 17.13 -2.10
CA ALA A 89 -3.35 17.93 -3.02
C ALA A 89 -1.85 17.56 -2.94
N ALA A 90 -1.36 17.17 -1.76
CA ALA A 90 0.03 16.72 -1.58
C ALA A 90 0.29 15.42 -2.35
N ARG A 91 -0.67 14.48 -2.37
CA ARG A 91 -0.58 13.22 -3.12
C ARG A 91 -0.61 13.47 -4.62
N VAL A 92 -1.55 14.27 -5.12
CA VAL A 92 -1.61 14.67 -6.54
C VAL A 92 -0.28 15.27 -6.97
N LYS A 93 0.27 16.19 -6.17
CA LYS A 93 1.58 16.82 -6.45
C LYS A 93 2.71 15.77 -6.48
N ALA A 94 2.74 14.83 -5.53
CA ALA A 94 3.77 13.79 -5.51
C ALA A 94 3.67 12.88 -6.74
N MET A 95 2.46 12.40 -7.07
CA MET A 95 2.23 11.52 -8.22
C MET A 95 2.48 12.21 -9.56
N SER A 96 2.23 13.53 -9.66
CA SER A 96 2.51 14.31 -10.89
C SER A 96 4.00 14.36 -11.29
N GLN A 97 4.91 13.97 -10.39
CA GLN A 97 6.35 13.91 -10.63
C GLN A 97 6.84 12.50 -10.98
N THR A 98 5.94 11.56 -11.15
CA THR A 98 6.21 10.14 -11.40
C THR A 98 5.59 9.70 -12.72
N ILE A 99 5.84 8.43 -13.10
CA ILE A 99 5.24 7.81 -14.29
C ILE A 99 3.70 7.77 -14.21
N ALA A 100 3.11 7.89 -13.04
CA ALA A 100 1.65 7.92 -12.87
C ALA A 100 0.98 9.04 -13.67
N ALA A 101 1.64 10.19 -13.82
CA ALA A 101 1.11 11.31 -14.60
C ALA A 101 0.95 10.97 -16.10
N GLU A 102 1.75 10.03 -16.61
CA GLU A 102 1.68 9.55 -17.99
C GLU A 102 0.73 8.35 -18.12
N MET A 103 0.76 7.42 -17.15
CA MET A 103 -0.04 6.19 -17.16
C MET A 103 -1.53 6.47 -16.88
N ALA A 104 -1.83 7.30 -15.89
CA ALA A 104 -3.17 7.61 -15.41
C ALA A 104 -3.34 9.13 -15.21
N PRO A 105 -3.35 9.92 -16.29
CA PRO A 105 -3.48 11.38 -16.21
C PRO A 105 -4.78 11.84 -15.52
N GLU A 106 -5.81 10.99 -15.46
CA GLU A 106 -7.03 11.24 -14.73
C GLU A 106 -6.81 11.45 -13.23
N MET A 107 -5.80 10.80 -12.63
CA MET A 107 -5.44 11.00 -11.23
C MET A 107 -5.00 12.42 -10.91
N MET A 108 -4.50 13.16 -11.90
CA MET A 108 -4.05 14.54 -11.70
C MET A 108 -5.22 15.54 -11.69
N GLN A 109 -6.42 15.09 -12.02
CA GLN A 109 -7.63 15.92 -12.16
C GLN A 109 -8.70 15.65 -11.10
N VAL A 110 -8.39 14.77 -10.13
CA VAL A 110 -9.31 14.44 -9.04
C VAL A 110 -9.52 15.62 -8.09
N ASP A 111 -10.62 15.60 -7.36
CA ASP A 111 -10.91 16.64 -6.37
C ASP A 111 -9.91 16.59 -5.20
N THR A 112 -9.46 17.75 -4.77
CA THR A 112 -8.53 17.89 -3.64
C THR A 112 -9.09 18.77 -2.52
N SER A 113 -10.36 19.23 -2.65
CA SER A 113 -10.97 20.25 -1.79
C SER A 113 -11.30 19.78 -0.39
N TYR A 114 -11.31 18.46 -0.15
CA TYR A 114 -11.58 17.91 1.18
C TYR A 114 -10.38 17.97 2.13
N TYR A 115 -9.28 18.61 1.71
CA TYR A 115 -8.19 19.01 2.57
C TYR A 115 -8.02 20.54 2.56
N ASP A 116 -8.12 21.18 3.73
CA ASP A 116 -7.76 22.59 3.91
C ASP A 116 -6.54 22.69 4.82
N LYS A 117 -5.42 23.25 4.31
CA LYS A 117 -4.15 23.42 5.03
C LYS A 117 -3.60 22.16 5.70
N GLY A 118 -3.90 21.00 5.14
CA GLY A 118 -3.51 19.69 5.67
C GLY A 118 -4.51 19.05 6.65
N GLU A 119 -5.59 19.74 6.96
CA GLU A 119 -6.67 19.23 7.80
C GLU A 119 -7.78 18.61 6.94
N LEU A 120 -8.28 17.45 7.35
CA LEU A 120 -9.36 16.73 6.69
C LEU A 120 -10.71 17.42 6.93
N ASN A 121 -11.43 17.71 5.85
CA ASN A 121 -12.80 18.22 5.88
C ASN A 121 -13.79 17.13 5.43
N ALA A 122 -14.40 16.44 6.38
CA ALA A 122 -15.36 15.38 6.10
C ALA A 122 -16.64 15.88 5.39
N GLU A 123 -17.06 17.13 5.60
CA GLU A 123 -18.23 17.69 4.89
C GLU A 123 -17.93 17.88 3.40
N ALA A 124 -16.74 18.35 3.05
CA ALA A 124 -16.32 18.45 1.66
C ALA A 124 -16.23 17.06 1.01
N LEU A 125 -15.76 16.04 1.74
CA LEU A 125 -15.72 14.67 1.26
C LEU A 125 -17.12 14.07 1.02
N LEU A 126 -18.10 14.39 1.86
CA LEU A 126 -19.50 14.01 1.64
C LEU A 126 -20.07 14.59 0.34
N ASN A 127 -19.66 15.82 -0.04
CA ASN A 127 -20.11 16.44 -1.30
C ASN A 127 -19.54 15.74 -2.54
N LEU A 128 -18.52 14.91 -2.39
CA LEU A 128 -17.98 14.08 -3.48
C LEU A 128 -18.81 12.81 -3.70
N ASP A 129 -19.80 12.52 -2.84
CA ASP A 129 -20.68 11.34 -2.94
C ASP A 129 -19.87 10.05 -3.15
N VAL A 130 -18.88 9.83 -2.30
CA VAL A 130 -17.96 8.68 -2.40
C VAL A 130 -18.63 7.40 -1.91
N ASP A 131 -18.44 6.30 -2.63
CA ASP A 131 -18.85 4.96 -2.21
C ASP A 131 -17.92 4.42 -1.11
N VAL A 132 -16.63 4.82 -1.14
CA VAL A 132 -15.63 4.40 -0.17
C VAL A 132 -14.45 5.36 -0.12
N VAL A 133 -13.87 5.51 1.09
CA VAL A 133 -12.59 6.19 1.33
C VAL A 133 -11.55 5.19 1.77
N PHE A 134 -10.37 5.21 1.17
CA PHE A 134 -9.21 4.45 1.63
C PHE A 134 -8.38 5.30 2.59
N TYR A 135 -8.10 4.80 3.77
CA TYR A 135 -7.35 5.53 4.78
C TYR A 135 -6.30 4.65 5.47
N ASN A 136 -5.38 5.29 6.20
CA ASN A 136 -4.39 4.59 7.01
C ASN A 136 -5.07 4.01 8.27
N ALA A 137 -5.09 2.68 8.41
CA ALA A 137 -5.71 1.96 9.53
C ALA A 137 -5.21 2.42 10.92
N PHE A 138 -3.99 2.95 11.01
CA PHE A 138 -3.41 3.48 12.25
C PHE A 138 -3.81 4.93 12.53
N ASN A 139 -4.38 5.64 11.55
CA ASN A 139 -4.96 6.96 11.77
C ASN A 139 -6.37 6.83 12.34
N LYS A 140 -6.45 6.56 13.64
CA LYS A 140 -7.73 6.36 14.34
C LYS A 140 -8.62 7.59 14.30
N GLU A 141 -8.03 8.78 14.29
CA GLU A 141 -8.77 10.05 14.23
C GLU A 141 -9.55 10.17 12.92
N HIS A 142 -8.90 9.95 11.79
CA HIS A 142 -9.56 9.96 10.48
C HIS A 142 -10.63 8.86 10.38
N GLY A 143 -10.30 7.62 10.82
CA GLY A 143 -11.28 6.53 10.85
C GLY A 143 -12.53 6.86 11.68
N GLU A 144 -12.37 7.56 12.80
CA GLU A 144 -13.51 8.04 13.61
C GLU A 144 -14.29 9.17 12.93
N MET A 145 -13.59 10.09 12.25
CA MET A 145 -14.24 11.18 11.50
C MET A 145 -15.11 10.63 10.39
N PHE A 146 -14.62 9.70 9.58
CA PHE A 146 -15.39 9.05 8.51
C PHE A 146 -16.62 8.34 9.07
N ARG A 147 -16.45 7.55 10.14
CA ARG A 147 -17.57 6.84 10.79
C ARG A 147 -18.64 7.80 11.32
N LYS A 148 -18.24 8.88 11.99
CA LYS A 148 -19.16 9.90 12.50
C LYS A 148 -19.91 10.63 11.39
N ALA A 149 -19.25 10.84 10.24
CA ALA A 149 -19.84 11.45 9.07
C ALA A 149 -20.71 10.48 8.25
N GLY A 150 -20.72 9.18 8.58
CA GLY A 150 -21.44 8.16 7.81
C GLY A 150 -20.80 7.83 6.46
N ILE A 151 -19.51 8.10 6.30
CA ILE A 151 -18.73 7.80 5.09
C ILE A 151 -18.16 6.39 5.22
N PRO A 152 -18.45 5.45 4.28
CA PRO A 152 -17.79 4.15 4.28
C PRO A 152 -16.27 4.34 4.10
N ALA A 153 -15.48 3.81 5.04
CA ALA A 153 -14.03 3.98 5.03
C ALA A 153 -13.34 2.64 5.31
N VAL A 154 -12.39 2.28 4.43
CA VAL A 154 -11.62 1.05 4.50
C VAL A 154 -10.19 1.39 4.92
N GLY A 155 -9.79 0.86 6.07
CA GLY A 155 -8.47 1.07 6.65
C GLY A 155 -7.45 0.07 6.11
N PHE A 156 -6.37 0.57 5.52
CA PHE A 156 -5.24 -0.24 5.08
C PHE A 156 -4.11 -0.16 6.09
N THR A 157 -3.51 -1.28 6.48
CA THR A 157 -2.35 -1.29 7.37
C THR A 157 -1.14 -0.60 6.69
N THR A 158 -0.36 0.11 7.49
CA THR A 158 0.90 0.73 7.05
C THR A 158 2.09 0.23 7.87
N MET A 159 1.94 -0.93 8.48
CA MET A 159 2.97 -1.59 9.28
C MET A 159 3.25 -2.97 8.69
N GLY A 160 4.40 -3.53 9.08
CA GLY A 160 4.82 -4.85 8.64
C GLY A 160 5.77 -4.83 7.46
N ASN A 161 6.12 -6.01 6.97
CA ASN A 161 7.04 -6.15 5.84
C ASN A 161 6.36 -5.69 4.54
N PRO A 162 6.93 -4.73 3.80
CA PRO A 162 6.28 -4.19 2.60
C PRO A 162 6.01 -5.23 1.52
N SER A 163 6.84 -6.28 1.44
CA SER A 163 6.65 -7.37 0.48
C SER A 163 5.52 -8.34 0.84
N GLU A 164 4.99 -8.24 2.05
CA GLU A 164 3.79 -8.96 2.52
C GLU A 164 2.59 -8.03 2.53
N THR A 165 2.76 -6.83 3.10
CA THR A 165 1.70 -5.83 3.22
C THR A 165 1.12 -5.41 1.85
N TYR A 166 1.92 -5.37 0.76
CA TYR A 166 1.35 -5.05 -0.55
C TYR A 166 0.40 -6.15 -1.05
N THR A 167 0.67 -7.41 -0.70
CA THR A 167 -0.24 -8.54 -0.99
C THR A 167 -1.57 -8.36 -0.24
N GLU A 168 -1.49 -8.05 1.05
CA GLU A 168 -2.68 -7.77 1.86
C GLU A 168 -3.49 -6.59 1.30
N TRP A 169 -2.81 -5.57 0.77
CA TRP A 169 -3.47 -4.45 0.11
C TRP A 169 -4.20 -4.88 -1.18
N MET A 170 -3.59 -5.75 -1.99
CA MET A 170 -4.23 -6.27 -3.19
C MET A 170 -5.44 -7.14 -2.85
N GLU A 171 -5.31 -8.03 -1.85
CA GLU A 171 -6.40 -8.88 -1.37
C GLU A 171 -7.55 -8.03 -0.80
N LEU A 172 -7.26 -6.97 -0.05
CA LEU A 172 -8.31 -6.06 0.45
C LEU A 172 -8.98 -5.26 -0.69
N LEU A 173 -8.25 -4.92 -1.76
CA LEU A 173 -8.86 -4.32 -2.95
C LEU A 173 -9.79 -5.30 -3.67
N GLU A 174 -9.44 -6.60 -3.76
CA GLU A 174 -10.35 -7.65 -4.25
C GLU A 174 -11.64 -7.69 -3.42
N ASP A 175 -11.52 -7.64 -2.09
CA ASP A 175 -12.67 -7.53 -1.21
C ASP A 175 -13.48 -6.26 -1.47
N VAL A 176 -12.84 -5.10 -1.63
CA VAL A 176 -13.52 -3.82 -1.89
C VAL A 176 -14.26 -3.82 -3.23
N PHE A 177 -13.70 -4.41 -4.28
CA PHE A 177 -14.31 -4.44 -5.62
C PHE A 177 -15.13 -5.72 -5.89
N ASN A 178 -15.13 -6.67 -4.95
CA ASN A 178 -15.81 -7.97 -5.06
C ASN A 178 -15.30 -8.80 -6.25
N GLU A 179 -13.98 -8.91 -6.36
CA GLU A 179 -13.28 -9.53 -7.49
C GLU A 179 -12.27 -10.58 -6.99
N ASP A 180 -12.75 -11.60 -6.28
CA ASP A 180 -11.93 -12.68 -5.69
C ASP A 180 -10.96 -13.30 -6.71
N GLY A 181 -9.67 -13.31 -6.36
CA GLY A 181 -8.62 -13.93 -7.17
C GLY A 181 -8.17 -13.12 -8.38
N HIS A 182 -8.63 -11.87 -8.55
CA HIS A 182 -8.23 -10.98 -9.63
C HIS A 182 -6.70 -10.78 -9.68
N MET A 183 -6.04 -10.71 -8.53
CA MET A 183 -4.60 -10.48 -8.41
C MET A 183 -3.79 -11.76 -8.13
N ALA A 184 -4.41 -12.94 -8.10
CA ALA A 184 -3.81 -14.18 -7.62
C ALA A 184 -2.47 -14.53 -8.31
N ASP A 185 -2.39 -14.44 -9.62
CA ASP A 185 -1.16 -14.74 -10.37
C ASP A 185 -0.04 -13.74 -10.09
N LYS A 186 -0.37 -12.43 -9.97
CA LYS A 186 0.60 -11.39 -9.66
C LYS A 186 1.12 -11.55 -8.22
N ILE A 187 0.24 -11.89 -7.28
CA ILE A 187 0.58 -12.17 -5.89
C ILE A 187 1.49 -13.40 -5.79
N ALA A 188 1.17 -14.48 -6.49
CA ALA A 188 1.98 -15.71 -6.47
C ALA A 188 3.40 -15.45 -7.01
N LEU A 189 3.51 -14.80 -8.17
CA LEU A 189 4.80 -14.41 -8.75
C LEU A 189 5.61 -13.54 -7.78
N GLY A 190 4.96 -12.56 -7.16
CA GLY A 190 5.61 -11.67 -6.19
C GLY A 190 6.15 -12.41 -4.97
N LYS A 191 5.38 -13.35 -4.42
CA LYS A 191 5.80 -14.19 -3.29
C LYS A 191 7.05 -15.02 -3.64
N ASP A 192 7.12 -15.59 -4.83
CA ASP A 192 8.28 -16.36 -5.30
C ASP A 192 9.53 -15.48 -5.42
N LEU A 193 9.42 -14.30 -6.01
CA LEU A 193 10.53 -13.35 -6.15
C LEU A 193 11.07 -12.88 -4.78
N VAL A 194 10.21 -12.61 -3.82
CA VAL A 194 10.61 -12.24 -2.46
C VAL A 194 11.28 -13.40 -1.74
N ALA A 195 10.74 -14.61 -1.86
CA ALA A 195 11.32 -15.81 -1.25
C ALA A 195 12.72 -16.08 -1.79
N GLU A 196 12.95 -15.87 -3.09
CA GLU A 196 14.27 -15.99 -3.71
C GLU A 196 15.26 -14.95 -3.16
N ALA A 197 14.86 -13.66 -3.11
CA ALA A 197 15.71 -12.60 -2.55
C ALA A 197 16.12 -12.90 -1.08
N ARG A 198 15.16 -13.31 -0.25
CA ARG A 198 15.40 -13.73 1.14
C ARG A 198 16.35 -14.92 1.23
N ALA A 199 16.17 -15.93 0.38
CA ALA A 199 17.05 -17.12 0.38
C ALA A 199 18.49 -16.79 -0.03
N ARG A 200 18.70 -15.80 -0.88
CA ARG A 200 20.03 -15.30 -1.27
C ARG A 200 20.70 -14.54 -0.13
N THR A 201 20.00 -13.59 0.48
CA THR A 201 20.54 -12.75 1.55
C THR A 201 20.73 -13.52 2.87
N ALA A 202 19.95 -14.55 3.14
CA ALA A 202 20.10 -15.42 4.31
C ALA A 202 21.45 -16.18 4.34
N LYS A 203 22.15 -16.28 3.20
CA LYS A 203 23.49 -16.90 3.12
C LYS A 203 24.60 -15.98 3.64
N VAL A 204 24.32 -14.69 3.85
CA VAL A 204 25.28 -13.71 4.34
C VAL A 204 25.49 -13.91 5.84
N PRO A 205 26.72 -14.20 6.32
CA PRO A 205 27.01 -14.32 7.73
C PRO A 205 26.74 -13.02 8.50
N GLU A 206 26.47 -13.12 9.79
CA GLU A 206 26.10 -11.97 10.62
C GLU A 206 27.20 -10.89 10.65
N ASP A 207 28.45 -11.29 10.73
CA ASP A 207 29.62 -10.40 10.73
C ASP A 207 29.93 -9.75 9.37
N GLN A 208 29.20 -10.16 8.30
CA GLN A 208 29.27 -9.60 6.95
C GLN A 208 28.01 -8.81 6.57
N ARG A 209 27.07 -8.63 7.49
CA ARG A 209 25.90 -7.80 7.25
C ARG A 209 26.29 -6.36 6.98
N VAL A 210 25.78 -5.82 5.87
CA VAL A 210 26.06 -4.45 5.45
C VAL A 210 25.29 -3.47 6.32
N SER A 211 25.99 -2.45 6.85
CA SER A 211 25.35 -1.32 7.53
C SER A 211 24.77 -0.35 6.51
N THR A 212 23.50 -0.02 6.65
CA THR A 212 22.73 0.73 5.67
C THR A 212 21.93 1.83 6.35
N MET A 213 21.76 2.95 5.68
CA MET A 213 20.85 4.01 6.09
C MET A 213 19.94 4.41 4.91
N VAL A 214 18.68 4.67 5.20
CA VAL A 214 17.72 5.18 4.21
C VAL A 214 17.56 6.68 4.41
N LEU A 215 17.95 7.46 3.39
CA LEU A 215 17.79 8.92 3.35
C LEU A 215 16.43 9.28 2.75
N MET A 216 15.66 10.08 3.48
CA MET A 216 14.34 10.56 3.09
C MET A 216 14.31 12.02 2.64
N GLY A 217 15.35 12.80 2.95
CA GLY A 217 15.42 14.19 2.54
C GLY A 217 16.52 14.95 3.25
N ALA A 218 16.71 16.21 2.85
CA ALA A 218 17.55 17.18 3.51
C ALA A 218 16.84 18.53 3.53
N ALA A 219 16.81 19.20 4.68
CA ALA A 219 16.30 20.56 4.83
C ALA A 219 17.02 21.25 5.98
N ASP A 220 17.35 22.54 5.80
CA ASP A 220 17.93 23.41 6.83
C ASP A 220 19.19 22.82 7.51
N GLY A 221 20.02 22.10 6.74
CA GLY A 221 21.25 21.48 7.24
C GLY A 221 21.02 20.20 8.07
N GLN A 222 19.80 19.74 8.18
CA GLN A 222 19.45 18.44 8.77
C GLN A 222 19.11 17.42 7.69
N LEU A 223 19.32 16.14 8.01
CA LEU A 223 18.89 15.01 7.19
C LEU A 223 17.66 14.39 7.81
N ALA A 224 16.75 13.91 6.98
CA ALA A 224 15.68 13.03 7.41
C ALA A 224 16.07 11.59 7.06
N VAL A 225 15.98 10.68 8.05
CA VAL A 225 16.30 9.27 7.89
C VAL A 225 15.08 8.42 8.20
N ALA A 226 14.98 7.29 7.52
CA ALA A 226 13.94 6.31 7.79
C ALA A 226 14.46 5.29 8.80
N GLY A 227 13.80 5.24 9.95
CA GLY A 227 14.06 4.31 11.03
C GLY A 227 12.74 4.04 11.74
N GLY A 228 12.75 4.16 13.04
CA GLY A 228 11.56 3.98 13.88
C GLY A 228 11.52 2.59 14.49
N LYS A 229 10.58 2.40 15.38
CA LYS A 229 10.39 1.17 16.15
C LYS A 229 10.03 -0.01 15.24
N ASP A 230 10.03 -1.19 15.81
CA ASP A 230 9.65 -2.43 15.13
C ASP A 230 8.31 -2.30 14.39
N GLY A 231 8.24 -2.93 13.23
CA GLY A 231 7.09 -2.86 12.33
C GLY A 231 7.10 -1.71 11.32
N TRP A 232 8.10 -0.80 11.36
CA TRP A 232 8.30 0.16 10.30
C TRP A 232 8.99 -0.47 9.08
N PHE A 233 8.54 -0.11 7.91
CA PHE A 233 8.94 -0.68 6.63
C PHE A 233 10.45 -0.82 6.44
N THR A 234 11.25 0.18 6.84
CA THR A 234 12.70 0.13 6.66
C THR A 234 13.38 -0.88 7.56
N ASN A 235 12.88 -1.09 8.77
CA ASN A 235 13.36 -2.12 9.68
C ASN A 235 12.90 -3.51 9.23
N GLU A 236 11.68 -3.62 8.75
CA GLU A 236 11.16 -4.87 8.18
C GLU A 236 11.93 -5.30 6.93
N TRP A 237 12.31 -4.36 6.06
CA TRP A 237 13.22 -4.64 4.95
C TRP A 237 14.58 -5.14 5.45
N ALA A 238 15.15 -4.49 6.48
CA ALA A 238 16.44 -4.87 7.05
C ALA A 238 16.42 -6.29 7.62
N ASP A 239 15.38 -6.63 8.36
CA ASP A 239 15.21 -7.95 8.95
C ASP A 239 14.96 -9.01 7.87
N SER A 240 14.12 -8.71 6.90
CA SER A 240 13.78 -9.61 5.81
C SER A 240 14.95 -9.91 4.87
N LEU A 241 15.82 -8.93 4.62
CA LEU A 241 16.94 -9.02 3.69
C LEU A 241 18.32 -9.04 4.36
N ASN A 242 18.35 -9.33 5.66
CA ASN A 242 19.55 -9.64 6.44
C ASN A 242 20.62 -8.55 6.39
N TYR A 243 20.25 -7.26 6.56
CA TYR A 243 21.17 -6.14 6.69
C TYR A 243 20.93 -5.33 7.96
N THR A 244 21.84 -4.43 8.31
CA THR A 244 21.72 -3.58 9.51
C THR A 244 21.23 -2.19 9.12
N ASN A 245 20.04 -1.78 9.57
CA ASN A 245 19.61 -0.38 9.48
C ASN A 245 20.22 0.39 10.66
N VAL A 246 21.16 1.32 10.40
CA VAL A 246 21.86 2.09 11.46
C VAL A 246 20.96 3.12 12.13
N SER A 247 19.85 3.48 11.51
CA SER A 247 18.84 4.40 12.07
C SER A 247 17.65 3.68 12.72
N ARG A 248 17.75 2.36 12.95
CA ARG A 248 16.67 1.50 13.49
C ARG A 248 15.99 2.08 14.74
N ASP A 249 16.80 2.56 15.68
CA ASP A 249 16.33 2.97 17.01
C ASP A 249 15.90 4.45 17.07
N THR A 250 15.74 5.12 15.93
CA THR A 250 15.20 6.48 15.90
C THR A 250 13.72 6.49 16.28
N ASP A 251 13.23 7.65 16.77
CA ASP A 251 11.89 7.72 17.37
C ASP A 251 10.74 7.51 16.38
N THR A 252 10.96 7.87 15.12
CA THR A 252 9.91 7.84 14.08
C THR A 252 10.43 7.32 12.74
N SER A 253 9.51 7.00 11.85
CA SER A 253 9.81 6.60 10.47
C SER A 253 10.40 7.72 9.60
N HIS A 254 10.35 8.95 10.07
CA HIS A 254 10.89 10.14 9.40
C HIS A 254 11.54 11.03 10.44
N THR A 255 12.74 10.65 10.89
CA THR A 255 13.43 11.33 11.98
C THR A 255 14.45 12.32 11.43
N PRO A 256 14.35 13.60 11.81
CA PRO A 256 15.41 14.57 11.55
C PRO A 256 16.64 14.23 12.40
N VAL A 257 17.81 14.19 11.76
CA VAL A 257 19.11 13.94 12.41
C VAL A 257 20.15 14.97 11.97
N THR A 258 21.11 15.24 12.84
CA THR A 258 22.25 16.05 12.47
C THR A 258 23.21 15.28 11.58
N PHE A 259 24.02 15.99 10.80
CA PHE A 259 25.04 15.34 9.98
C PHE A 259 26.14 14.66 10.83
N GLU A 260 26.45 15.18 12.01
CA GLU A 260 27.35 14.56 12.97
C GLU A 260 26.86 13.18 13.43
N GLN A 261 25.54 13.02 13.60
CA GLN A 261 24.98 11.70 13.92
C GLN A 261 25.17 10.74 12.76
N VAL A 262 24.97 11.20 11.52
CA VAL A 262 25.20 10.39 10.32
C VAL A 262 26.67 9.99 10.17
N LEU A 263 27.61 10.92 10.45
CA LEU A 263 29.05 10.61 10.50
C LEU A 263 29.41 9.59 11.57
N THR A 264 28.71 9.61 12.71
CA THR A 264 28.93 8.64 13.79
C THR A 264 28.45 7.24 13.37
N TRP A 265 27.35 7.15 12.64
CA TRP A 265 26.86 5.89 12.10
C TRP A 265 27.72 5.36 10.94
N ASP A 266 28.24 6.26 10.12
CA ASP A 266 29.05 6.00 8.92
C ASP A 266 28.60 4.74 8.12
N PRO A 267 27.37 4.75 7.58
CA PRO A 267 26.81 3.58 6.90
C PRO A 267 27.64 3.19 5.68
N GLN A 268 27.82 1.88 5.46
CA GLN A 268 28.50 1.34 4.29
C GLN A 268 27.71 1.54 2.99
N VAL A 269 26.38 1.63 3.09
CA VAL A 269 25.49 1.88 1.96
C VAL A 269 24.45 2.92 2.33
N LEU A 270 24.19 3.84 1.40
CA LEU A 270 23.07 4.77 1.44
C LEU A 270 22.02 4.39 0.41
N LEU A 271 20.78 4.23 0.86
CA LEU A 271 19.61 4.10 0.01
C LEU A 271 18.83 5.42 0.06
N VAL A 272 18.62 6.04 -1.08
CA VAL A 272 17.86 7.30 -1.18
C VAL A 272 16.45 6.97 -1.62
N THR A 273 15.45 7.55 -0.95
CA THR A 273 14.04 7.34 -1.30
C THR A 273 13.71 7.91 -2.68
N GLY A 274 12.55 7.48 -3.21
CA GLY A 274 12.11 7.92 -4.53
C GLY A 274 11.96 9.45 -4.64
N LYS A 275 12.08 9.96 -5.85
CA LYS A 275 12.06 11.38 -6.18
C LYS A 275 10.80 12.11 -5.70
N GLY A 276 9.67 11.41 -5.60
CA GLY A 276 8.41 11.98 -5.09
C GLY A 276 8.43 12.33 -3.60
N MET A 277 9.33 11.71 -2.81
CA MET A 277 9.48 11.98 -1.36
C MET A 277 10.67 12.86 -1.02
N SER A 278 11.75 12.69 -1.75
CA SER A 278 13.03 13.33 -1.46
C SER A 278 13.38 14.35 -2.54
N ASN A 279 13.95 15.46 -2.14
CA ASN A 279 14.59 16.42 -3.06
C ASN A 279 16.02 15.98 -3.45
N MET A 280 16.45 14.79 -3.04
CA MET A 280 17.76 14.22 -3.29
C MET A 280 17.70 13.03 -4.25
N THR A 281 18.81 12.77 -4.91
CA THR A 281 19.06 11.56 -5.70
C THR A 281 20.39 10.94 -5.28
N ALA A 282 20.63 9.67 -5.62
CA ALA A 282 21.95 9.07 -5.41
C ALA A 282 23.06 9.90 -6.05
N ASN A 283 22.83 10.42 -7.27
CA ASN A 283 23.79 11.27 -7.96
C ASN A 283 24.08 12.56 -7.19
N SER A 284 23.06 13.25 -6.63
CA SER A 284 23.28 14.48 -5.87
C SER A 284 24.10 14.27 -4.60
N VAL A 285 23.97 13.10 -3.95
CA VAL A 285 24.76 12.69 -2.81
C VAL A 285 26.20 12.37 -3.23
N LEU A 286 26.39 11.55 -4.27
CA LEU A 286 27.70 11.17 -4.79
C LEU A 286 28.51 12.36 -5.32
N THR A 287 27.87 13.33 -5.94
CA THR A 287 28.51 14.57 -6.44
C THR A 287 28.60 15.68 -5.40
N ASN A 288 28.18 15.38 -4.16
CA ASN A 288 28.15 16.35 -3.05
C ASN A 288 27.44 17.67 -3.39
N SER A 289 26.34 17.59 -4.14
CA SER A 289 25.58 18.76 -4.62
C SER A 289 24.32 19.06 -3.80
N VAL A 290 24.13 18.38 -2.66
CA VAL A 290 23.02 18.64 -1.74
C VAL A 290 23.37 19.86 -0.90
N GLN A 291 22.51 20.88 -0.95
CA GLN A 291 22.80 22.15 -0.27
C GLN A 291 22.85 21.98 1.25
N GLY A 292 23.90 22.49 1.87
CA GLY A 292 24.06 22.55 3.32
C GLY A 292 24.58 21.25 3.98
N VAL A 293 24.91 20.22 3.20
CA VAL A 293 25.43 18.95 3.71
C VAL A 293 26.65 18.50 2.90
N ASP A 294 27.74 18.14 3.57
CA ASP A 294 28.94 17.61 2.93
C ASP A 294 29.05 16.07 3.15
N PHE A 295 28.57 15.32 2.18
CA PHE A 295 28.59 13.85 2.20
C PHE A 295 29.97 13.24 1.87
N SER A 296 30.95 14.00 1.39
CA SER A 296 32.20 13.50 0.82
C SER A 296 33.04 12.63 1.77
N THR A 297 32.80 12.76 3.08
CA THR A 297 33.54 12.04 4.11
C THR A 297 32.99 10.65 4.44
N LEU A 298 31.73 10.35 4.06
CA LEU A 298 31.09 9.08 4.35
C LEU A 298 31.72 7.92 3.59
N SER A 299 31.82 6.77 4.24
CA SER A 299 32.32 5.51 3.66
C SER A 299 31.53 5.08 2.43
N SER A 300 30.20 5.20 2.48
CA SER A 300 29.31 4.89 1.35
C SER A 300 29.57 5.76 0.12
N VAL A 301 29.83 7.07 0.31
CA VAL A 301 30.12 7.99 -0.79
C VAL A 301 31.51 7.74 -1.37
N LYS A 302 32.52 7.52 -0.52
CA LYS A 302 33.89 7.19 -0.95
C LYS A 302 33.95 5.89 -1.74
N SER A 303 33.13 4.92 -1.41
CA SER A 303 33.04 3.62 -2.12
C SER A 303 32.06 3.64 -3.29
N GLY A 304 31.32 4.73 -3.52
CA GLY A 304 30.30 4.83 -4.56
C GLY A 304 29.02 4.03 -4.26
N ARG A 305 28.83 3.55 -3.02
CA ARG A 305 27.68 2.73 -2.63
C ARG A 305 26.51 3.59 -2.15
N VAL A 306 25.97 4.38 -3.07
CA VAL A 306 24.79 5.20 -2.86
C VAL A 306 23.81 4.91 -3.99
N TYR A 307 22.60 4.47 -3.65
CA TYR A 307 21.64 3.97 -4.61
C TYR A 307 20.29 4.66 -4.46
N SER A 308 19.60 4.85 -5.59
CA SER A 308 18.20 5.24 -5.66
C SER A 308 17.55 4.52 -6.82
N THR A 309 16.24 4.32 -6.75
CA THR A 309 15.47 3.65 -7.78
C THR A 309 14.18 4.41 -8.08
N GLY A 310 13.63 4.20 -9.27
CA GLY A 310 12.29 4.64 -9.64
C GLY A 310 11.18 3.66 -9.29
N LEU A 311 11.53 2.49 -8.74
CA LEU A 311 10.55 1.50 -8.30
C LEU A 311 9.66 2.07 -7.19
N GLY A 312 8.47 1.49 -7.04
CA GLY A 312 7.51 1.94 -6.06
C GLY A 312 6.86 3.28 -6.41
N MET A 313 7.14 3.81 -7.61
CA MET A 313 6.56 5.03 -8.16
C MET A 313 6.82 6.27 -7.29
N TRP A 314 6.13 6.36 -6.15
CA TRP A 314 6.29 7.45 -5.18
C TRP A 314 7.42 7.21 -4.19
N ASN A 315 7.55 5.96 -3.72
CA ASN A 315 8.48 5.58 -2.66
C ASN A 315 8.69 4.06 -2.65
N TRP A 316 9.91 3.61 -2.88
CA TRP A 316 10.23 2.19 -3.00
C TRP A 316 10.09 1.40 -1.68
N PHE A 317 10.26 2.02 -0.52
CA PHE A 317 10.28 1.30 0.76
C PHE A 317 8.89 1.08 1.39
N THR A 318 7.84 1.74 0.90
CA THR A 318 6.46 1.48 1.35
C THR A 318 5.86 0.29 0.60
N PRO A 319 4.75 -0.30 1.10
CA PRO A 319 4.03 -1.31 0.32
C PRO A 319 3.63 -0.77 -1.05
N ASN A 320 3.99 -1.52 -2.07
CA ASN A 320 3.67 -1.19 -3.47
C ASN A 320 3.82 -2.45 -4.34
N PRO A 321 3.26 -2.49 -5.54
CA PRO A 321 3.29 -3.67 -6.42
C PRO A 321 4.69 -4.02 -6.91
N ASP A 322 5.65 -3.08 -6.84
CA ASP A 322 7.06 -3.35 -7.19
C ASP A 322 7.85 -3.97 -6.01
N ALA A 323 7.26 -4.12 -4.83
CA ALA A 323 7.95 -4.62 -3.63
C ALA A 323 8.75 -5.91 -3.86
N PRO A 324 8.29 -6.89 -4.67
CA PRO A 324 9.09 -8.07 -5.00
C PRO A 324 10.36 -7.74 -5.79
N ILE A 325 10.28 -6.79 -6.71
CA ILE A 325 11.45 -6.31 -7.48
C ILE A 325 12.35 -5.47 -6.57
N VAL A 326 11.76 -4.67 -5.68
CA VAL A 326 12.50 -3.88 -4.68
C VAL A 326 13.31 -4.79 -3.74
N ALA A 327 12.77 -5.94 -3.31
CA ALA A 327 13.51 -6.91 -2.51
C ALA A 327 14.79 -7.37 -3.23
N ASN A 328 14.69 -7.69 -4.51
CA ASN A 328 15.84 -8.09 -5.34
C ASN A 328 16.79 -6.89 -5.57
N TRP A 329 16.27 -5.69 -5.82
CA TRP A 329 17.08 -4.48 -5.98
C TRP A 329 17.87 -4.13 -4.71
N ILE A 330 17.25 -4.18 -3.53
CA ILE A 330 17.95 -3.99 -2.25
C ILE A 330 19.02 -5.05 -2.10
N GLY A 331 18.67 -6.33 -2.28
CA GLY A 331 19.61 -7.44 -2.17
C GLY A 331 20.83 -7.27 -3.09
N ALA A 332 20.63 -6.94 -4.36
CA ALA A 332 21.70 -6.72 -5.33
C ALA A 332 22.56 -5.48 -5.00
N SER A 333 21.92 -4.40 -4.49
CA SER A 333 22.65 -3.20 -4.05
C SER A 333 23.54 -3.46 -2.84
N LEU A 334 23.11 -4.32 -1.93
CA LEU A 334 23.84 -4.63 -0.69
C LEU A 334 24.82 -5.78 -0.86
N TYR A 335 24.46 -6.82 -1.63
CA TYR A 335 25.18 -8.09 -1.76
C TYR A 335 25.31 -8.51 -3.23
N PRO A 336 26.05 -7.74 -4.07
CA PRO A 336 26.08 -7.96 -5.52
C PRO A 336 26.60 -9.35 -5.91
N GLU A 337 27.44 -9.98 -5.08
CA GLU A 337 27.94 -11.34 -5.35
C GLU A 337 26.83 -12.39 -5.30
N GLN A 338 25.86 -12.25 -4.37
CA GLN A 338 24.72 -13.14 -4.20
C GLN A 338 23.65 -12.96 -5.29
N PHE A 339 23.71 -11.85 -6.04
CA PHE A 339 22.76 -11.47 -7.07
C PHE A 339 23.41 -11.29 -8.45
N SER A 340 24.61 -11.87 -8.67
CA SER A 340 25.40 -11.68 -9.90
C SER A 340 24.73 -12.22 -11.17
N ASP A 341 23.72 -13.04 -11.03
CA ASP A 341 22.87 -13.62 -12.09
C ASP A 341 21.55 -12.89 -12.28
N VAL A 342 21.25 -11.86 -11.47
CA VAL A 342 20.02 -11.07 -11.54
C VAL A 342 20.28 -9.80 -12.33
N ASP A 343 19.62 -9.68 -13.47
CA ASP A 343 19.63 -8.47 -14.28
C ASP A 343 18.48 -7.56 -13.82
N LEU A 344 18.82 -6.40 -13.28
CA LEU A 344 17.87 -5.39 -12.79
C LEU A 344 17.80 -4.15 -13.69
N VAL A 345 18.40 -4.20 -14.89
CA VAL A 345 18.45 -3.10 -15.87
C VAL A 345 17.51 -3.36 -17.04
#